data_237f3585bb113d5562277b702c472efd
#
_entry.id   237f3585bb113d5562277b702c472efd
#
_cell.length_a   1.000
_cell.length_b   1.000
_cell.length_c   1.000
_cell.angle_alpha   90.00
_cell.angle_beta   90.00
_cell.angle_gamma   90.00
#
_symmetry.space_group_name_H-M   'P 1'
#
loop_
_entity.id
_entity.type
_entity.pdbx_description
1 polymer ?
#
loop_
_entity_poly.entity_id
_entity_poly.type
_entity_poly.pdbx_seq_one_letter_code
_entity_poly.pdbx_strand_id
1 'polypeptide(L)'
;MIFILASIGVFLVTILVLVVILLVAKNFLVASGNVKLTINGDKDMEVESGSTLLNTLAVNGVFLPSACGGKGSCGQCKCQVVEGGGEILPSEVSHFSRKQQKDHWRLGCQVKVKGDMAIKVPESVMGVKEYECTVISNKNVATFIKEFKVQLPKGAHMDFIPGSYAQIKIPKFEMDYNKDIDKDLIGAEYLPAWEKFGLFGLKCKNEEETIRAYSMANYPAEGDVFMLTVRIATPPFKPDRSGFMDVNPGIASSYIFTLKPGDKVLMSGPYGDFHPIFDSKKEMIWVGGGAGMAPLRAQIMHMTRTLHTTDRELHYFYGARALNEVFYLDDFLKLEKDFPNFHFHLALDRPDPAADAAGVKYTAGFVHQVMLNTYLKDHEAPEDIEYYMCGPGPMSKAVVAMLDSLGVEESSIMYDNFGG
;
A
#
# COMPACT_ATOMS: atom_id res chain seq x y z
N MET A 1 57.38 26.35 -6.18
CA MET A 1 56.31 26.58 -7.15
C MET A 1 56.29 25.49 -8.23
N ILE A 2 57.40 25.16 -8.90
CA ILE A 2 57.48 24.14 -9.95
C ILE A 2 57.06 22.72 -9.45
N PHE A 3 57.51 22.30 -8.26
CA PHE A 3 57.14 21.00 -7.70
C PHE A 3 55.64 20.88 -7.37
N ILE A 4 54.99 21.94 -6.92
CA ILE A 4 53.57 21.99 -6.65
C ILE A 4 52.77 21.85 -7.95
N LEU A 5 53.17 22.59 -8.99
CA LEU A 5 52.54 22.50 -10.30
C LEU A 5 52.74 21.14 -10.95
N ALA A 6 53.93 20.54 -10.79
CA ALA A 6 54.17 19.16 -11.26
C ALA A 6 53.32 18.12 -10.52
N SER A 7 53.19 18.24 -9.21
CA SER A 7 52.35 17.33 -8.41
C SER A 7 50.86 17.46 -8.78
N ILE A 8 50.36 18.68 -8.98
CA ILE A 8 48.98 18.91 -9.46
C ILE A 8 48.80 18.32 -10.89
N GLY A 9 49.80 18.49 -11.76
CA GLY A 9 49.74 17.91 -13.11
C GLY A 9 49.66 16.37 -13.10
N VAL A 10 50.52 15.72 -12.31
CA VAL A 10 50.48 14.24 -12.13
C VAL A 10 49.17 13.81 -11.58
N PHE A 11 48.63 14.46 -10.55
CA PHE A 11 47.37 14.13 -9.95
C PHE A 11 46.19 14.24 -10.95
N LEU A 12 46.12 15.33 -11.73
CA LEU A 12 45.11 15.51 -12.77
C LEU A 12 45.18 14.44 -13.86
N VAL A 13 46.41 14.11 -14.32
CA VAL A 13 46.61 13.07 -15.33
C VAL A 13 46.18 11.72 -14.79
N THR A 14 46.50 11.38 -13.51
CA THR A 14 46.10 10.15 -12.89
C THR A 14 44.58 10.02 -12.80
N ILE A 15 43.88 11.08 -12.35
CA ILE A 15 42.42 11.11 -12.32
C ILE A 15 41.84 10.94 -13.73
N LEU A 16 42.36 11.65 -14.72
CA LEU A 16 41.88 11.55 -16.10
C LEU A 16 42.01 10.14 -16.64
N VAL A 17 43.16 9.48 -16.41
CA VAL A 17 43.39 8.09 -16.80
C VAL A 17 42.41 7.15 -16.11
N LEU A 18 42.18 7.31 -14.80
CA LEU A 18 41.22 6.50 -14.06
C LEU A 18 39.78 6.71 -14.58
N VAL A 19 39.38 7.95 -14.88
CA VAL A 19 38.07 8.23 -15.46
C VAL A 19 37.93 7.59 -16.84
N VAL A 20 38.95 7.67 -17.69
CA VAL A 20 38.95 7.02 -19.02
C VAL A 20 38.84 5.52 -18.88
N ILE A 21 39.61 4.89 -17.96
CA ILE A 21 39.52 3.46 -17.69
C ILE A 21 38.10 3.08 -17.22
N LEU A 22 37.51 3.84 -16.31
CA LEU A 22 36.16 3.61 -15.82
C LEU A 22 35.10 3.75 -16.94
N LEU A 23 35.24 4.77 -17.82
CA LEU A 23 34.32 4.96 -18.94
C LEU A 23 34.45 3.82 -19.97
N VAL A 24 35.66 3.39 -20.27
CA VAL A 24 35.92 2.24 -21.15
C VAL A 24 35.38 0.97 -20.52
N ALA A 25 35.69 0.71 -19.26
CA ALA A 25 35.15 -0.44 -18.53
C ALA A 25 33.62 -0.43 -18.49
N LYS A 26 33.01 0.74 -18.24
CA LYS A 26 31.55 0.90 -18.29
C LYS A 26 30.98 0.51 -19.65
N ASN A 27 31.62 0.93 -20.75
CA ASN A 27 31.16 0.65 -22.11
C ASN A 27 31.24 -0.85 -22.48
N PHE A 28 32.18 -1.59 -21.88
CA PHE A 28 32.32 -3.04 -22.08
C PHE A 28 31.54 -3.91 -21.07
N LEU A 29 31.33 -3.40 -19.84
CA LEU A 29 30.74 -4.18 -18.75
C LEU A 29 29.24 -3.90 -18.56
N VAL A 30 28.75 -2.73 -18.98
CA VAL A 30 27.33 -2.41 -18.91
C VAL A 30 26.68 -2.87 -20.21
N ALA A 31 25.76 -3.83 -20.10
CA ALA A 31 24.96 -4.26 -21.23
C ALA A 31 24.22 -3.04 -21.82
N SER A 32 24.43 -2.78 -23.10
CA SER A 32 23.77 -1.70 -23.85
C SER A 32 23.16 -2.28 -25.12
N GLY A 33 21.97 -1.83 -25.45
CA GLY A 33 21.24 -2.28 -26.62
C GLY A 33 19.92 -2.98 -26.26
N ASN A 34 19.19 -3.36 -27.30
CA ASN A 34 17.95 -4.09 -27.15
C ASN A 34 18.23 -5.58 -26.94
N VAL A 35 17.45 -6.20 -26.09
CA VAL A 35 17.48 -7.63 -25.80
C VAL A 35 16.07 -8.20 -25.91
N LYS A 36 15.97 -9.47 -26.17
CA LYS A 36 14.70 -10.18 -26.29
C LYS A 36 14.19 -10.59 -24.91
N LEU A 37 12.97 -10.23 -24.58
CA LEU A 37 12.24 -10.68 -23.39
C LEU A 37 11.03 -11.50 -23.81
N THR A 38 11.04 -12.79 -23.47
CA THR A 38 9.90 -13.70 -23.72
C THR A 38 9.08 -13.87 -22.45
N ILE A 39 7.78 -13.59 -22.49
CA ILE A 39 6.86 -13.69 -21.36
C ILE A 39 5.90 -14.85 -21.61
N ASN A 40 5.77 -15.75 -20.62
CA ASN A 40 4.87 -16.93 -20.63
C ASN A 40 5.06 -17.88 -21.83
N GLY A 41 6.16 -17.71 -22.57
CA GLY A 41 6.50 -18.57 -23.72
C GLY A 41 5.83 -18.17 -25.06
N ASP A 42 4.97 -17.18 -25.06
CA ASP A 42 4.15 -16.77 -26.23
C ASP A 42 4.27 -15.29 -26.59
N LYS A 43 4.68 -14.43 -25.68
CA LYS A 43 4.80 -12.99 -25.93
C LYS A 43 6.27 -12.57 -25.95
N ASP A 44 6.78 -12.29 -27.14
CA ASP A 44 8.12 -11.74 -27.33
C ASP A 44 8.09 -10.20 -27.43
N MET A 45 9.05 -9.53 -26.80
CA MET A 45 9.24 -8.09 -26.91
C MET A 45 10.73 -7.74 -26.92
N GLU A 46 11.08 -6.69 -27.66
CA GLU A 46 12.40 -6.07 -27.60
C GLU A 46 12.40 -4.98 -26.53
N VAL A 47 13.34 -5.06 -25.59
CA VAL A 47 13.45 -4.15 -24.45
C VAL A 47 14.86 -3.63 -24.28
N GLU A 48 15.02 -2.41 -23.76
CA GLU A 48 16.34 -1.87 -23.42
C GLU A 48 16.96 -2.63 -22.24
N SER A 49 18.22 -2.99 -22.38
CA SER A 49 19.01 -3.58 -21.30
C SER A 49 19.45 -2.56 -20.25
N GLY A 50 19.79 -3.04 -19.04
CA GLY A 50 20.39 -2.22 -17.98
C GLY A 50 19.43 -1.81 -16.84
N SER A 51 18.13 -1.83 -17.06
CA SER A 51 17.11 -1.55 -16.03
C SER A 51 16.75 -2.80 -15.21
N THR A 52 15.97 -2.62 -14.14
CA THR A 52 15.38 -3.76 -13.43
C THR A 52 14.27 -4.39 -14.27
N LEU A 53 14.04 -5.68 -14.11
CA LEU A 53 12.97 -6.39 -14.80
C LEU A 53 11.60 -5.78 -14.47
N LEU A 54 11.36 -5.39 -13.21
CA LEU A 54 10.16 -4.68 -12.78
C LEU A 54 9.90 -3.42 -13.62
N ASN A 55 10.93 -2.58 -13.75
CA ASN A 55 10.81 -1.31 -14.49
C ASN A 55 10.70 -1.54 -16.00
N THR A 56 11.49 -2.48 -16.54
CA THR A 56 11.42 -2.87 -17.95
C THR A 56 10.02 -3.37 -18.33
N LEU A 57 9.42 -4.22 -17.51
CA LEU A 57 8.07 -4.71 -17.73
C LEU A 57 7.04 -3.57 -17.67
N ALA A 58 7.14 -2.68 -16.67
CA ALA A 58 6.22 -1.55 -16.51
C ALA A 58 6.25 -0.60 -17.72
N VAL A 59 7.43 -0.26 -18.23
CA VAL A 59 7.59 0.57 -19.44
C VAL A 59 6.94 -0.09 -20.68
N ASN A 60 6.91 -1.43 -20.71
CA ASN A 60 6.32 -2.21 -21.80
C ASN A 60 4.87 -2.68 -21.53
N GLY A 61 4.19 -2.05 -20.57
CA GLY A 61 2.77 -2.29 -20.29
C GLY A 61 2.46 -3.59 -19.55
N VAL A 62 3.43 -4.17 -18.86
CA VAL A 62 3.26 -5.34 -17.98
C VAL A 62 3.57 -4.92 -16.53
N PHE A 63 2.53 -4.80 -15.71
CA PHE A 63 2.62 -4.20 -14.39
C PHE A 63 2.68 -5.26 -13.28
N LEU A 64 3.89 -5.60 -12.82
CA LEU A 64 4.05 -6.46 -11.65
C LEU A 64 3.62 -5.74 -10.35
N PRO A 65 3.04 -6.46 -9.39
CA PRO A 65 2.75 -5.93 -8.06
C PRO A 65 4.02 -5.38 -7.38
N SER A 66 3.98 -4.20 -6.79
CA SER A 66 5.14 -3.63 -6.08
C SER A 66 4.73 -2.60 -5.03
N ALA A 67 4.40 -3.04 -3.81
CA ALA A 67 4.01 -2.14 -2.73
C ALA A 67 5.18 -1.25 -2.24
N CYS A 68 6.42 -1.76 -2.26
CA CYS A 68 7.61 -1.01 -1.81
C CYS A 68 8.22 -0.10 -2.89
N GLY A 69 7.67 -0.10 -4.12
CA GLY A 69 8.22 0.68 -5.24
C GLY A 69 9.60 0.20 -5.70
N GLY A 70 9.81 -1.10 -5.72
CA GLY A 70 11.05 -1.69 -6.27
C GLY A 70 12.22 -1.81 -5.29
N LYS A 71 12.01 -1.59 -3.98
CA LYS A 71 13.09 -1.64 -2.96
C LYS A 71 13.44 -3.06 -2.49
N GLY A 72 12.74 -4.09 -2.93
CA GLY A 72 13.00 -5.49 -2.56
C GLY A 72 12.45 -5.90 -1.19
N SER A 73 11.71 -5.04 -0.48
CA SER A 73 11.26 -5.31 0.89
C SER A 73 9.87 -5.94 1.02
N CYS A 74 8.96 -5.75 0.04
CA CYS A 74 7.59 -6.27 0.14
C CYS A 74 7.42 -7.69 -0.42
N GLY A 75 8.34 -8.18 -1.23
CA GLY A 75 8.26 -9.51 -1.82
C GLY A 75 7.16 -9.72 -2.87
N GLN A 76 6.45 -8.67 -3.32
CA GLN A 76 5.26 -8.83 -4.17
C GLN A 76 5.57 -8.99 -5.67
N CYS A 77 6.67 -8.40 -6.17
CA CYS A 77 7.02 -8.45 -7.60
C CYS A 77 7.62 -9.81 -8.02
N LYS A 78 6.99 -10.90 -7.55
CA LYS A 78 7.41 -12.28 -7.81
C LYS A 78 7.13 -12.66 -9.26
N CYS A 79 8.14 -13.21 -9.93
CA CYS A 79 8.02 -13.85 -11.23
C CYS A 79 9.01 -15.01 -11.31
N GLN A 80 8.75 -15.97 -12.18
CA GLN A 80 9.77 -17.00 -12.49
C GLN A 80 10.66 -16.48 -13.61
N VAL A 81 11.97 -16.44 -13.39
CA VAL A 81 12.96 -16.09 -14.43
C VAL A 81 13.61 -17.37 -14.91
N VAL A 82 13.02 -17.93 -15.98
CA VAL A 82 13.41 -19.26 -16.51
C VAL A 82 14.80 -19.21 -17.12
N GLU A 83 15.11 -18.11 -17.82
CA GLU A 83 16.41 -17.88 -18.47
C GLU A 83 16.87 -16.44 -18.30
N GLY A 84 18.18 -16.21 -18.22
CA GLY A 84 18.78 -14.88 -18.22
C GLY A 84 18.80 -14.13 -16.89
N GLY A 85 18.22 -14.68 -15.81
CA GLY A 85 18.06 -13.99 -14.53
C GLY A 85 19.24 -14.02 -13.58
N GLY A 86 20.25 -14.87 -13.85
CA GLY A 86 21.33 -15.13 -12.92
C GLY A 86 20.87 -15.83 -11.63
N GLU A 87 21.73 -15.86 -10.62
CA GLU A 87 21.44 -16.50 -9.33
C GLU A 87 20.57 -15.61 -8.44
N ILE A 88 19.84 -16.24 -7.50
CA ILE A 88 19.04 -15.55 -6.50
C ILE A 88 19.94 -14.75 -5.55
N LEU A 89 19.58 -13.51 -5.27
CA LEU A 89 20.33 -12.64 -4.38
C LEU A 89 20.00 -12.93 -2.90
N PRO A 90 20.95 -12.74 -1.98
CA PRO A 90 20.69 -12.91 -0.54
C PRO A 90 19.50 -12.10 -0.02
N SER A 91 19.26 -10.91 -0.60
CA SER A 91 18.12 -10.03 -0.28
C SER A 91 16.76 -10.61 -0.68
N GLU A 92 16.73 -11.60 -1.60
CA GLU A 92 15.50 -12.20 -2.09
C GLU A 92 15.14 -13.50 -1.34
N VAL A 93 16.12 -14.17 -0.74
CA VAL A 93 15.98 -15.53 -0.16
C VAL A 93 14.84 -15.60 0.86
N SER A 94 14.68 -14.58 1.70
CA SER A 94 13.64 -14.53 2.73
C SER A 94 12.21 -14.49 2.17
N HIS A 95 12.03 -14.14 0.90
CA HIS A 95 10.74 -14.04 0.24
C HIS A 95 10.29 -15.33 -0.46
N PHE A 96 11.14 -16.36 -0.48
CA PHE A 96 10.88 -17.58 -1.24
C PHE A 96 11.15 -18.83 -0.43
N SER A 97 10.24 -19.80 -0.52
CA SER A 97 10.49 -21.15 -0.04
C SER A 97 11.64 -21.81 -0.83
N ARG A 98 12.26 -22.84 -0.24
CA ARG A 98 13.33 -23.62 -0.94
C ARG A 98 12.87 -24.21 -2.28
N LYS A 99 11.59 -24.55 -2.40
CA LYS A 99 10.99 -25.02 -3.65
C LYS A 99 10.95 -23.91 -4.68
N GLN A 100 10.42 -22.74 -4.31
CA GLN A 100 10.37 -21.57 -5.20
C GLN A 100 11.74 -21.12 -5.66
N GLN A 101 12.77 -21.16 -4.78
CA GLN A 101 14.15 -20.84 -5.17
C GLN A 101 14.68 -21.82 -6.25
N LYS A 102 14.37 -23.10 -6.13
CA LYS A 102 14.73 -24.11 -7.15
C LYS A 102 13.94 -23.94 -8.45
N ASP A 103 12.72 -23.47 -8.36
CA ASP A 103 11.83 -23.20 -9.49
C ASP A 103 12.08 -21.81 -10.11
N HIS A 104 13.24 -21.19 -9.86
CA HIS A 104 13.68 -19.91 -10.42
C HIS A 104 12.77 -18.72 -10.14
N TRP A 105 12.06 -18.72 -9.01
CA TRP A 105 11.32 -17.54 -8.57
C TRP A 105 12.27 -16.43 -8.13
N ARG A 106 11.99 -15.21 -8.59
CA ARG A 106 12.80 -14.01 -8.34
C ARG A 106 11.90 -12.83 -8.03
N LEU A 107 12.47 -11.80 -7.42
CA LEU A 107 11.83 -10.48 -7.33
C LEU A 107 12.20 -9.65 -8.56
N GLY A 108 11.23 -9.27 -9.39
CA GLY A 108 11.47 -8.50 -10.61
C GLY A 108 12.23 -7.19 -10.37
N CYS A 109 12.12 -6.60 -9.19
CA CYS A 109 12.87 -5.40 -8.82
C CYS A 109 14.35 -5.66 -8.49
N GLN A 110 14.74 -6.89 -8.22
CA GLN A 110 16.13 -7.27 -7.92
C GLN A 110 16.85 -7.89 -9.13
N VAL A 111 16.11 -8.29 -10.15
CA VAL A 111 16.66 -8.83 -11.40
C VAL A 111 16.95 -7.69 -12.37
N LYS A 112 18.16 -7.62 -12.90
CA LYS A 112 18.53 -6.69 -13.98
C LYS A 112 18.46 -7.36 -15.34
N VAL A 113 17.87 -6.70 -16.31
CA VAL A 113 17.83 -7.12 -17.70
C VAL A 113 19.20 -6.84 -18.33
N LYS A 114 20.00 -7.87 -18.55
CA LYS A 114 21.37 -7.76 -19.09
C LYS A 114 21.55 -8.41 -20.46
N GLY A 115 20.65 -9.27 -20.85
CA GLY A 115 20.65 -10.06 -22.08
C GLY A 115 19.27 -10.65 -22.31
N ASP A 116 19.16 -11.54 -23.29
CA ASP A 116 17.91 -12.23 -23.55
C ASP A 116 17.40 -12.97 -22.32
N MET A 117 16.10 -12.89 -22.09
CA MET A 117 15.45 -13.45 -20.90
C MET A 117 14.14 -14.15 -21.26
N ALA A 118 13.83 -15.23 -20.53
CA ALA A 118 12.52 -15.85 -20.55
C ALA A 118 11.94 -15.85 -19.13
N ILE A 119 10.72 -15.32 -19.00
CA ILE A 119 10.04 -15.19 -17.72
C ILE A 119 8.62 -15.77 -17.76
N LYS A 120 8.11 -16.15 -16.58
CA LYS A 120 6.69 -16.42 -16.39
C LYS A 120 6.15 -15.48 -15.33
N VAL A 121 5.04 -14.84 -15.65
CA VAL A 121 4.28 -13.97 -14.75
C VAL A 121 2.87 -14.55 -14.54
N PRO A 122 2.23 -14.32 -13.38
CA PRO A 122 0.84 -14.72 -13.17
C PRO A 122 -0.10 -14.12 -14.24
N GLU A 123 -1.10 -14.86 -14.66
CA GLU A 123 -2.09 -14.37 -15.64
C GLU A 123 -2.80 -13.10 -15.18
N SER A 124 -3.06 -12.97 -13.89
CA SER A 124 -3.64 -11.78 -13.29
C SER A 124 -2.87 -10.49 -13.58
N VAL A 125 -1.56 -10.58 -13.79
CA VAL A 125 -0.69 -9.45 -14.14
C VAL A 125 -0.91 -8.98 -15.59
N MET A 126 -1.29 -9.89 -16.49
CA MET A 126 -1.49 -9.56 -17.90
C MET A 126 -2.75 -8.72 -18.17
N GLY A 127 -3.69 -8.69 -17.23
CA GLY A 127 -4.92 -7.89 -17.30
C GLY A 127 -4.82 -6.49 -16.70
N VAL A 128 -3.72 -6.19 -15.99
CA VAL A 128 -3.53 -4.89 -15.33
C VAL A 128 -3.28 -3.80 -16.36
N LYS A 129 -3.96 -2.66 -16.16
CA LYS A 129 -3.82 -1.47 -17.01
C LYS A 129 -3.40 -0.27 -16.19
N GLU A 130 -2.73 0.68 -16.85
CA GLU A 130 -2.46 2.02 -16.30
C GLU A 130 -3.49 3.01 -16.88
N TYR A 131 -4.00 3.88 -16.03
CA TYR A 131 -5.02 4.88 -16.36
C TYR A 131 -4.55 6.27 -15.94
N GLU A 132 -4.72 7.26 -16.82
CA GLU A 132 -4.64 8.66 -16.43
C GLU A 132 -5.98 9.11 -15.83
N CYS A 133 -6.06 9.04 -14.51
CA CYS A 133 -7.27 9.34 -13.76
C CYS A 133 -7.36 10.84 -13.42
N THR A 134 -8.60 11.31 -13.17
CA THR A 134 -8.87 12.68 -12.71
C THR A 134 -9.28 12.67 -11.26
N VAL A 135 -8.62 13.46 -10.42
CA VAL A 135 -9.02 13.64 -9.02
C VAL A 135 -10.42 14.27 -8.95
N ILE A 136 -11.34 13.62 -8.25
CA ILE A 136 -12.72 14.13 -8.03
C ILE A 136 -12.97 14.55 -6.60
N SER A 137 -12.23 13.99 -5.63
CA SER A 137 -12.27 14.38 -4.22
C SER A 137 -10.95 14.05 -3.53
N ASN A 138 -10.53 14.91 -2.58
CA ASN A 138 -9.34 14.67 -1.77
C ASN A 138 -9.48 15.38 -0.41
N LYS A 139 -10.42 14.95 0.42
CA LYS A 139 -10.74 15.58 1.70
C LYS A 139 -10.32 14.71 2.88
N ASN A 140 -9.94 15.34 3.98
CA ASN A 140 -9.77 14.60 5.22
C ASN A 140 -11.10 13.98 5.68
N VAL A 141 -11.01 12.74 6.15
CA VAL A 141 -12.10 11.98 6.79
C VAL A 141 -11.75 11.66 8.24
N ALA A 142 -10.49 11.84 8.62
CA ALA A 142 -9.98 11.82 9.99
C ALA A 142 -8.81 12.80 10.08
N THR A 143 -8.31 13.06 11.28
CA THR A 143 -7.29 14.09 11.55
C THR A 143 -6.10 14.02 10.58
N PHE A 144 -5.62 12.83 10.27
CA PHE A 144 -4.44 12.61 9.43
C PHE A 144 -4.68 11.67 8.25
N ILE A 145 -5.96 11.44 7.88
CA ILE A 145 -6.35 10.54 6.81
C ILE A 145 -7.25 11.27 5.82
N LYS A 146 -6.90 11.20 4.55
CA LYS A 146 -7.74 11.67 3.44
C LYS A 146 -8.47 10.51 2.78
N GLU A 147 -9.71 10.76 2.37
CA GLU A 147 -10.36 10.00 1.31
C GLU A 147 -9.95 10.63 -0.02
N PHE A 148 -9.22 9.87 -0.81
CA PHE A 148 -8.74 10.25 -2.12
C PHE A 148 -9.51 9.49 -3.18
N LYS A 149 -10.30 10.19 -3.99
CA LYS A 149 -11.10 9.62 -5.08
C LYS A 149 -10.66 10.14 -6.42
N VAL A 150 -10.46 9.23 -7.37
CA VAL A 150 -10.14 9.57 -8.75
C VAL A 150 -11.06 8.80 -9.70
N GLN A 151 -11.48 9.49 -10.76
CA GLN A 151 -12.30 8.94 -11.82
C GLN A 151 -11.42 8.35 -12.91
N LEU A 152 -11.73 7.16 -13.38
CA LEU A 152 -11.12 6.58 -14.57
C LEU A 152 -11.41 7.43 -15.82
N PRO A 153 -10.59 7.33 -16.89
CA PRO A 153 -10.87 7.98 -18.15
C PRO A 153 -12.23 7.56 -18.71
N LYS A 154 -12.90 8.46 -19.42
CA LYS A 154 -14.20 8.19 -20.03
C LYS A 154 -14.18 6.94 -20.91
N GLY A 155 -15.05 5.98 -20.64
CA GLY A 155 -15.16 4.70 -21.36
C GLY A 155 -14.16 3.63 -20.90
N ALA A 156 -13.30 3.93 -19.93
CA ALA A 156 -12.50 2.90 -19.25
C ALA A 156 -13.35 2.22 -18.19
N HIS A 157 -13.15 0.91 -18.07
CA HIS A 157 -13.74 0.09 -17.02
C HIS A 157 -12.66 -0.78 -16.38
N MET A 158 -12.80 -1.03 -15.07
CA MET A 158 -11.90 -1.87 -14.31
C MET A 158 -12.69 -2.86 -13.47
N ASP A 159 -12.62 -4.12 -13.88
CA ASP A 159 -13.12 -5.22 -13.05
C ASP A 159 -12.12 -5.49 -11.90
N PHE A 160 -12.61 -5.61 -10.68
CA PHE A 160 -11.77 -5.93 -9.54
C PHE A 160 -12.56 -6.67 -8.44
N ILE A 161 -11.84 -7.37 -7.58
CA ILE A 161 -12.40 -8.05 -6.42
C ILE A 161 -12.20 -7.16 -5.18
N PRO A 162 -13.20 -6.99 -4.29
CA PRO A 162 -13.06 -6.19 -3.08
C PRO A 162 -11.90 -6.65 -2.21
N GLY A 163 -11.10 -5.71 -1.74
CA GLY A 163 -9.83 -5.96 -1.06
C GLY A 163 -8.60 -5.86 -1.97
N SER A 164 -8.79 -5.72 -3.29
CA SER A 164 -7.70 -5.38 -4.20
C SER A 164 -7.08 -4.02 -3.86
N TYR A 165 -5.85 -3.80 -4.31
CA TYR A 165 -5.16 -2.51 -4.22
C TYR A 165 -4.85 -1.94 -5.60
N ALA A 166 -4.62 -0.64 -5.64
CA ALA A 166 -4.12 0.09 -6.80
C ALA A 166 -2.70 0.61 -6.54
N GLN A 167 -1.98 0.87 -7.61
CA GLN A 167 -0.69 1.57 -7.54
C GLN A 167 -0.86 2.99 -8.07
N ILE A 168 -0.27 3.96 -7.38
CA ILE A 168 -0.17 5.34 -7.83
C ILE A 168 1.28 5.64 -8.23
N LYS A 169 1.45 6.25 -9.39
CA LYS A 169 2.71 6.73 -9.89
C LYS A 169 2.96 8.15 -9.38
N ILE A 170 4.08 8.36 -8.75
CA ILE A 170 4.44 9.60 -8.09
C ILE A 170 5.60 10.21 -8.85
N PRO A 171 5.43 11.40 -9.45
CA PRO A 171 6.49 12.07 -10.21
C PRO A 171 7.60 12.59 -9.30
N LYS A 172 8.65 13.12 -9.89
CA LYS A 172 9.60 13.98 -9.18
C LYS A 172 8.89 15.25 -8.74
N PHE A 173 9.06 15.61 -7.47
CA PHE A 173 8.48 16.85 -6.93
C PHE A 173 9.29 17.35 -5.72
N GLU A 174 9.10 18.62 -5.40
CA GLU A 174 9.50 19.25 -4.14
C GLU A 174 8.32 20.08 -3.64
N MET A 175 7.99 19.96 -2.35
CA MET A 175 6.84 20.63 -1.77
C MET A 175 7.12 21.09 -0.34
N ASP A 176 6.37 22.12 0.05
CA ASP A 176 6.30 22.67 1.39
C ASP A 176 4.85 22.52 1.89
N TYR A 177 4.66 21.81 3.03
CA TYR A 177 3.32 21.49 3.53
C TYR A 177 2.47 22.74 3.79
N ASN A 178 3.07 23.84 4.21
CA ASN A 178 2.33 25.06 4.48
C ASN A 178 1.84 25.79 3.21
N LYS A 179 2.54 25.60 2.09
CA LYS A 179 2.24 26.28 0.82
C LYS A 179 1.39 25.42 -0.10
N ASP A 180 1.68 24.13 -0.16
CA ASP A 180 1.22 23.25 -1.23
C ASP A 180 0.03 22.37 -0.79
N ILE A 181 -0.16 22.17 0.53
CA ILE A 181 -1.35 21.46 1.05
C ILE A 181 -2.49 22.45 1.27
N ASP A 182 -3.61 22.19 0.62
CA ASP A 182 -4.82 22.98 0.73
C ASP A 182 -5.50 22.75 2.09
N LYS A 183 -5.55 23.79 2.92
CA LYS A 183 -6.13 23.73 4.27
C LYS A 183 -7.64 23.52 4.26
N ASP A 184 -8.32 23.97 3.23
CA ASP A 184 -9.77 23.77 3.08
C ASP A 184 -10.09 22.28 2.82
N LEU A 185 -9.17 21.55 2.17
CA LEU A 185 -9.29 20.10 1.96
C LEU A 185 -8.91 19.28 3.20
N ILE A 186 -8.26 19.89 4.21
CA ILE A 186 -8.07 19.27 5.52
C ILE A 186 -9.36 19.38 6.34
N GLY A 187 -10.00 20.55 6.33
CA GLY A 187 -11.18 20.86 7.13
C GLY A 187 -10.83 21.50 8.48
N ALA A 188 -11.66 22.46 8.87
CA ALA A 188 -11.42 23.31 10.05
C ALA A 188 -11.30 22.51 11.35
N GLU A 189 -12.00 21.39 11.45
CA GLU A 189 -12.01 20.50 12.64
C GLU A 189 -10.68 19.78 12.86
N TYR A 190 -9.89 19.57 11.81
CA TYR A 190 -8.61 18.83 11.90
C TYR A 190 -7.39 19.77 11.97
N LEU A 191 -7.51 21.02 11.50
CA LEU A 191 -6.39 21.99 11.47
C LEU A 191 -5.69 22.18 12.81
N PRO A 192 -6.39 22.30 13.97
CA PRO A 192 -5.73 22.47 15.26
C PRO A 192 -4.73 21.36 15.60
N ALA A 193 -5.00 20.12 15.20
CA ALA A 193 -4.08 19.02 15.40
C ALA A 193 -2.85 19.10 14.48
N TRP A 194 -3.03 19.54 13.22
CA TRP A 194 -1.93 19.75 12.28
C TRP A 194 -0.98 20.84 12.75
N GLU A 195 -1.50 21.93 13.30
CA GLU A 195 -0.72 23.01 13.91
C GLU A 195 0.01 22.54 15.17
N LYS A 196 -0.73 21.90 16.10
CA LYS A 196 -0.18 21.36 17.35
C LYS A 196 1.01 20.43 17.15
N PHE A 197 0.95 19.56 16.15
CA PHE A 197 2.03 18.62 15.84
C PHE A 197 3.07 19.19 14.86
N GLY A 198 2.91 20.42 14.39
CA GLY A 198 3.88 21.11 13.55
C GLY A 198 4.01 20.56 12.14
N LEU A 199 2.94 19.95 11.59
CA LEU A 199 2.99 19.34 10.24
C LEU A 199 3.27 20.38 9.14
N PHE A 200 2.77 21.60 9.28
CA PHE A 200 2.99 22.68 8.31
C PHE A 200 4.46 23.15 8.22
N GLY A 201 5.32 22.73 9.15
CA GLY A 201 6.77 22.96 9.07
C GLY A 201 7.51 21.94 8.20
N LEU A 202 6.85 20.88 7.74
CA LEU A 202 7.47 19.82 6.97
C LEU A 202 7.66 20.21 5.50
N LYS A 203 8.69 19.64 4.91
CA LYS A 203 8.97 19.69 3.46
C LYS A 203 9.20 18.28 2.97
N CYS A 204 8.84 18.00 1.73
CA CYS A 204 9.06 16.70 1.12
C CYS A 204 9.68 16.86 -0.27
N LYS A 205 10.65 16.01 -0.58
CA LYS A 205 11.30 15.96 -1.88
C LYS A 205 11.31 14.54 -2.41
N ASN A 206 10.94 14.38 -3.68
CA ASN A 206 11.07 13.15 -4.43
C ASN A 206 11.96 13.36 -5.64
N GLU A 207 13.15 12.77 -5.64
CA GLU A 207 14.15 12.94 -6.70
C GLU A 207 13.96 12.02 -7.88
N GLU A 208 13.17 10.94 -7.70
CA GLU A 208 12.94 9.92 -8.72
C GLU A 208 11.44 9.60 -8.81
N GLU A 209 10.98 9.29 -10.03
CA GLU A 209 9.64 8.72 -10.17
C GLU A 209 9.53 7.43 -9.36
N THR A 210 8.47 7.29 -8.59
CA THR A 210 8.25 6.11 -7.75
C THR A 210 6.80 5.66 -7.78
N ILE A 211 6.55 4.43 -7.38
CA ILE A 211 5.21 3.83 -7.32
C ILE A 211 4.93 3.40 -5.89
N ARG A 212 3.68 3.59 -5.44
CA ARG A 212 3.21 3.06 -4.14
C ARG A 212 1.84 2.44 -4.30
N ALA A 213 1.64 1.35 -3.54
CA ALA A 213 0.37 0.64 -3.46
C ALA A 213 -0.52 1.20 -2.36
N TYR A 214 -1.82 1.23 -2.63
CA TYR A 214 -2.87 1.59 -1.68
C TYR A 214 -4.07 0.69 -1.90
N SER A 215 -4.57 0.05 -0.84
CA SER A 215 -5.77 -0.75 -0.89
C SER A 215 -6.97 0.12 -1.26
N MET A 216 -7.81 -0.38 -2.14
CA MET A 216 -9.02 0.32 -2.57
C MET A 216 -10.10 0.23 -1.50
N ALA A 217 -10.74 1.36 -1.21
CA ALA A 217 -11.85 1.46 -0.28
C ALA A 217 -13.21 1.35 -0.96
N ASN A 218 -13.27 1.53 -2.28
CA ASN A 218 -14.48 1.29 -3.07
C ASN A 218 -14.66 -0.21 -3.38
N TYR A 219 -15.90 -0.60 -3.60
CA TYR A 219 -16.27 -1.91 -4.15
C TYR A 219 -16.83 -1.75 -5.57
N PRO A 220 -16.92 -2.81 -6.39
CA PRO A 220 -17.24 -2.69 -7.82
C PRO A 220 -18.52 -1.90 -8.13
N ALA A 221 -19.56 -2.00 -7.31
CA ALA A 221 -20.82 -1.28 -7.55
C ALA A 221 -20.73 0.24 -7.34
N GLU A 222 -19.64 0.77 -6.82
CA GLU A 222 -19.40 2.22 -6.73
C GLU A 222 -18.87 2.84 -8.04
N GLY A 223 -18.70 2.02 -9.08
CA GLY A 223 -18.37 2.47 -10.44
C GLY A 223 -16.88 2.57 -10.74
N ASP A 224 -16.57 3.23 -11.86
CA ASP A 224 -15.21 3.30 -12.42
C ASP A 224 -14.36 4.36 -11.72
N VAL A 225 -14.10 4.14 -10.45
CA VAL A 225 -13.30 5.01 -9.57
C VAL A 225 -12.24 4.21 -8.82
N PHE A 226 -11.13 4.85 -8.48
CA PHE A 226 -10.29 4.43 -7.37
C PHE A 226 -10.61 5.30 -6.16
N MET A 227 -10.90 4.69 -5.03
CA MET A 227 -11.09 5.36 -3.75
C MET A 227 -10.10 4.80 -2.75
N LEU A 228 -9.26 5.64 -2.21
CA LEU A 228 -8.20 5.28 -1.28
C LEU A 228 -8.39 6.02 0.05
N THR A 229 -8.02 5.40 1.17
CA THR A 229 -7.86 6.11 2.45
C THR A 229 -6.37 6.26 2.75
N VAL A 230 -5.88 7.48 2.67
CA VAL A 230 -4.45 7.76 2.71
C VAL A 230 -4.08 8.51 3.99
N ARG A 231 -3.31 7.85 4.87
CA ARG A 231 -2.75 8.50 6.04
C ARG A 231 -1.48 9.26 5.66
N ILE A 232 -1.35 10.52 6.14
CA ILE A 232 -0.10 11.26 6.01
C ILE A 232 1.00 10.58 6.83
N ALA A 233 2.11 10.24 6.20
CA ALA A 233 3.26 9.62 6.84
C ALA A 233 4.29 10.72 7.18
N THR A 234 4.33 11.09 8.45
CA THR A 234 5.29 12.08 8.97
C THR A 234 6.63 11.41 9.30
N PRO A 235 7.72 12.18 9.38
CA PRO A 235 8.95 11.71 10.02
C PRO A 235 8.69 11.22 11.45
N PRO A 236 9.50 10.31 12.00
CA PRO A 236 9.44 9.98 13.42
C PRO A 236 9.69 11.20 14.28
N PHE A 237 9.11 11.21 15.48
CA PHE A 237 9.48 12.21 16.48
C PHE A 237 10.89 11.95 17.02
N LYS A 238 11.60 13.02 17.35
CA LYS A 238 12.84 12.94 18.12
C LYS A 238 12.59 12.25 19.46
N PRO A 239 13.59 11.58 20.05
CA PRO A 239 13.43 10.89 21.35
C PRO A 239 12.94 11.81 22.47
N ASP A 240 13.35 13.07 22.47
CA ASP A 240 12.94 14.12 23.41
C ASP A 240 11.57 14.74 23.11
N ARG A 241 10.92 14.30 22.02
CA ARG A 241 9.65 14.83 21.51
C ARG A 241 9.64 16.32 21.18
N SER A 242 10.81 16.95 20.97
CA SER A 242 10.94 18.37 20.61
C SER A 242 10.49 18.70 19.19
N GLY A 243 10.14 17.71 18.38
CA GLY A 243 9.70 17.85 17.00
C GLY A 243 10.03 16.60 16.18
N PHE A 244 9.88 16.69 14.88
CA PHE A 244 10.20 15.60 13.96
C PHE A 244 11.71 15.46 13.75
N MET A 245 12.16 14.25 13.46
CA MET A 245 13.52 14.00 12.98
C MET A 245 13.70 14.64 11.60
N ASP A 246 14.94 15.03 11.29
CA ASP A 246 15.29 15.62 9.99
C ASP A 246 15.47 14.51 8.94
N VAL A 247 14.35 13.90 8.56
CA VAL A 247 14.26 12.91 7.50
C VAL A 247 13.04 13.23 6.63
N ASN A 248 13.09 12.83 5.37
CA ASN A 248 12.00 13.09 4.42
C ASN A 248 10.69 12.43 4.91
N PRO A 249 9.54 13.12 4.87
CA PRO A 249 8.23 12.51 5.09
C PRO A 249 7.92 11.45 4.05
N GLY A 250 6.81 10.72 4.25
CA GLY A 250 6.36 9.74 3.28
C GLY A 250 6.02 10.37 1.92
N ILE A 251 6.80 10.06 0.90
CA ILE A 251 6.74 10.66 -0.44
C ILE A 251 5.33 10.58 -1.04
N ALA A 252 4.73 9.38 -1.04
CA ALA A 252 3.43 9.17 -1.68
C ALA A 252 2.30 9.90 -0.98
N SER A 253 2.22 9.79 0.35
CA SER A 253 1.19 10.50 1.11
C SER A 253 1.35 12.01 1.00
N SER A 254 2.60 12.54 1.02
CA SER A 254 2.86 13.95 0.79
C SER A 254 2.34 14.43 -0.56
N TYR A 255 2.68 13.70 -1.64
CA TYR A 255 2.18 14.00 -2.98
C TYR A 255 0.64 13.97 -3.04
N ILE A 256 0.00 12.91 -2.55
CA ILE A 256 -1.46 12.80 -2.57
C ILE A 256 -2.11 13.97 -1.82
N PHE A 257 -1.51 14.43 -0.71
CA PHE A 257 -2.06 15.53 0.07
C PHE A 257 -2.00 16.89 -0.63
N THR A 258 -1.16 17.06 -1.68
CA THR A 258 -1.17 18.28 -2.51
C THR A 258 -2.22 18.29 -3.60
N LEU A 259 -2.72 17.12 -3.99
CA LEU A 259 -3.63 16.98 -5.13
C LEU A 259 -5.00 17.59 -4.83
N LYS A 260 -5.58 18.20 -5.87
CA LYS A 260 -6.88 18.89 -5.83
C LYS A 260 -7.83 18.30 -6.87
N PRO A 261 -9.14 18.45 -6.69
CA PRO A 261 -10.09 18.10 -7.75
C PRO A 261 -9.73 18.75 -9.08
N GLY A 262 -9.70 17.94 -10.14
CA GLY A 262 -9.26 18.32 -11.49
C GLY A 262 -7.85 17.90 -11.84
N ASP A 263 -6.97 17.64 -10.88
CA ASP A 263 -5.61 17.15 -11.13
C ASP A 263 -5.61 15.77 -11.79
N LYS A 264 -4.54 15.48 -12.54
CA LYS A 264 -4.32 14.20 -13.21
C LYS A 264 -3.31 13.37 -12.45
N VAL A 265 -3.59 12.08 -12.34
CA VAL A 265 -2.69 11.09 -11.73
C VAL A 265 -2.69 9.80 -12.53
N LEU A 266 -1.52 9.14 -12.58
CA LEU A 266 -1.39 7.82 -13.18
C LEU A 266 -1.61 6.77 -12.11
N MET A 267 -2.60 5.91 -12.35
CA MET A 267 -2.98 4.80 -11.49
C MET A 267 -2.97 3.51 -12.27
N SER A 268 -2.57 2.42 -11.66
CA SER A 268 -2.67 1.09 -12.25
C SER A 268 -3.34 0.12 -11.28
N GLY A 269 -3.98 -0.90 -11.81
CA GLY A 269 -4.69 -1.93 -11.04
C GLY A 269 -5.64 -2.77 -11.90
N PRO A 270 -6.35 -3.71 -11.25
CA PRO A 270 -6.28 -4.08 -9.83
C PRO A 270 -5.11 -5.01 -9.53
N TYR A 271 -4.71 -5.08 -8.25
CA TYR A 271 -3.71 -6.01 -7.74
C TYR A 271 -4.16 -6.62 -6.40
N GLY A 272 -3.47 -7.67 -5.97
CA GLY A 272 -3.61 -8.27 -4.63
C GLY A 272 -4.60 -9.42 -4.58
N ASP A 273 -4.54 -10.13 -3.47
CA ASP A 273 -5.27 -11.37 -3.20
C ASP A 273 -5.95 -11.36 -1.81
N PHE A 274 -6.02 -10.20 -1.16
CA PHE A 274 -6.71 -10.02 0.12
C PHE A 274 -8.23 -9.93 -0.10
N HIS A 275 -8.84 -11.07 -0.43
CA HIS A 275 -10.26 -11.14 -0.78
C HIS A 275 -11.04 -11.98 0.21
N PRO A 276 -12.36 -11.72 0.42
CA PRO A 276 -13.24 -12.62 1.13
C PRO A 276 -13.31 -14.00 0.48
N ILE A 277 -13.46 -15.04 1.27
CA ILE A 277 -13.80 -16.38 0.78
C ILE A 277 -15.31 -16.41 0.54
N PHE A 278 -15.71 -16.21 -0.72
CA PHE A 278 -17.12 -15.99 -1.08
C PHE A 278 -18.02 -17.22 -0.92
N ASP A 279 -17.48 -18.41 -1.15
CA ASP A 279 -18.18 -19.68 -1.09
C ASP A 279 -18.18 -20.33 0.30
N SER A 280 -17.49 -19.73 1.27
CA SER A 280 -17.53 -20.14 2.66
C SER A 280 -18.86 -19.79 3.32
N LYS A 281 -19.22 -20.56 4.35
CA LYS A 281 -20.35 -20.32 5.24
C LYS A 281 -19.93 -20.01 6.67
N LYS A 282 -18.63 -19.96 6.91
CA LYS A 282 -18.07 -19.61 8.21
C LYS A 282 -18.43 -18.16 8.55
N GLU A 283 -18.55 -17.90 9.83
CA GLU A 283 -18.63 -16.55 10.37
C GLU A 283 -17.42 -15.72 9.92
N MET A 284 -17.63 -14.44 9.69
CA MET A 284 -16.58 -13.51 9.28
C MET A 284 -16.41 -12.39 10.29
N ILE A 285 -15.17 -12.18 10.71
CA ILE A 285 -14.80 -11.04 11.53
C ILE A 285 -13.78 -10.18 10.80
N TRP A 286 -14.14 -8.93 10.55
CA TRP A 286 -13.19 -7.91 10.12
C TRP A 286 -12.65 -7.15 11.33
N VAL A 287 -11.33 -6.89 11.34
CA VAL A 287 -10.67 -6.11 12.39
C VAL A 287 -9.85 -5.00 11.75
N GLY A 288 -10.23 -3.76 12.01
CA GLY A 288 -9.65 -2.59 11.35
C GLY A 288 -9.18 -1.50 12.29
N GLY A 289 -8.30 -0.62 11.76
CA GLY A 289 -7.88 0.60 12.44
C GLY A 289 -7.23 1.60 11.48
N GLY A 290 -7.59 2.87 11.61
CA GLY A 290 -7.05 3.93 10.76
C GLY A 290 -7.27 3.67 9.28
N ALA A 291 -6.25 3.88 8.44
CA ALA A 291 -6.34 3.68 6.98
C ALA A 291 -6.60 2.22 6.56
N GLY A 292 -6.43 1.24 7.46
CA GLY A 292 -6.84 -0.16 7.22
C GLY A 292 -8.34 -0.35 7.01
N MET A 293 -9.13 0.69 7.24
CA MET A 293 -10.53 0.78 6.83
C MET A 293 -10.72 0.48 5.33
N ALA A 294 -9.79 0.88 4.46
CA ALA A 294 -9.97 0.81 3.02
C ALA A 294 -10.39 -0.58 2.51
N PRO A 295 -9.56 -1.63 2.57
CA PRO A 295 -9.93 -2.93 2.02
C PRO A 295 -11.10 -3.55 2.77
N LEU A 296 -11.22 -3.33 4.07
CA LEU A 296 -12.30 -3.88 4.89
C LEU A 296 -13.65 -3.27 4.51
N ARG A 297 -13.72 -1.95 4.31
CA ARG A 297 -14.93 -1.29 3.78
C ARG A 297 -15.35 -1.89 2.44
N ALA A 298 -14.40 -2.02 1.51
CA ALA A 298 -14.69 -2.58 0.19
C ALA A 298 -15.30 -3.99 0.29
N GLN A 299 -14.72 -4.86 1.13
CA GLN A 299 -15.20 -6.21 1.36
C GLN A 299 -16.60 -6.22 2.01
N ILE A 300 -16.78 -5.50 3.11
CA ILE A 300 -18.04 -5.43 3.86
C ILE A 300 -19.17 -4.91 2.96
N MET A 301 -18.94 -3.80 2.25
CA MET A 301 -19.97 -3.22 1.37
C MET A 301 -20.33 -4.17 0.24
N HIS A 302 -19.39 -4.90 -0.31
CA HIS A 302 -19.66 -5.88 -1.36
C HIS A 302 -20.44 -7.09 -0.82
N MET A 303 -20.02 -7.65 0.31
CA MET A 303 -20.70 -8.78 0.94
C MET A 303 -22.16 -8.44 1.29
N THR A 304 -22.40 -7.26 1.82
CA THR A 304 -23.73 -6.83 2.24
C THR A 304 -24.56 -6.28 1.07
N ARG A 305 -24.11 -5.23 0.39
CA ARG A 305 -24.91 -4.49 -0.59
C ARG A 305 -24.97 -5.12 -1.98
N THR A 306 -23.96 -5.93 -2.37
CA THR A 306 -23.93 -6.59 -3.68
C THR A 306 -24.37 -8.04 -3.58
N LEU A 307 -23.77 -8.81 -2.69
CA LEU A 307 -24.05 -10.23 -2.56
C LEU A 307 -25.25 -10.53 -1.64
N HIS A 308 -25.69 -9.55 -0.86
CA HIS A 308 -26.76 -9.71 0.13
C HIS A 308 -26.54 -10.94 1.03
N THR A 309 -25.32 -11.10 1.54
CA THR A 309 -24.93 -12.23 2.38
C THR A 309 -25.73 -12.21 3.68
N THR A 310 -26.60 -13.22 3.87
CA THR A 310 -27.47 -13.35 5.05
C THR A 310 -27.39 -14.73 5.70
N ASP A 311 -26.55 -15.60 5.18
CA ASP A 311 -26.43 -17.01 5.56
C ASP A 311 -25.27 -17.30 6.53
N ARG A 312 -24.65 -16.26 7.05
CA ARG A 312 -23.59 -16.29 8.08
C ARG A 312 -23.54 -14.98 8.84
N GLU A 313 -22.97 -15.01 10.05
CA GLU A 313 -22.75 -13.82 10.88
C GLU A 313 -21.54 -13.02 10.35
N LEU A 314 -21.66 -11.70 10.38
CA LEU A 314 -20.70 -10.73 9.87
C LEU A 314 -20.41 -9.70 10.96
N HIS A 315 -19.20 -9.68 11.49
CA HIS A 315 -18.80 -8.74 12.53
C HIS A 315 -17.68 -7.82 12.05
N TYR A 316 -17.78 -6.52 12.35
CA TYR A 316 -16.72 -5.58 12.10
C TYR A 316 -16.29 -4.88 13.37
N PHE A 317 -15.08 -5.14 13.83
CA PHE A 317 -14.44 -4.46 14.95
C PHE A 317 -13.50 -3.37 14.43
N TYR A 318 -13.83 -2.12 14.73
CA TYR A 318 -13.00 -0.99 14.32
C TYR A 318 -12.41 -0.26 15.53
N GLY A 319 -11.07 -0.15 15.56
CA GLY A 319 -10.33 0.55 16.61
C GLY A 319 -9.92 1.96 16.21
N ALA A 320 -10.25 2.94 17.05
CA ALA A 320 -9.82 4.33 16.91
C ALA A 320 -9.41 4.94 18.26
N ARG A 321 -8.76 6.09 18.24
CA ARG A 321 -8.38 6.80 19.47
C ARG A 321 -9.49 7.67 20.04
N ALA A 322 -10.30 8.25 19.15
CA ALA A 322 -11.38 9.16 19.47
C ALA A 322 -12.39 9.18 18.32
N LEU A 323 -13.57 9.75 18.55
CA LEU A 323 -14.63 9.84 17.55
C LEU A 323 -14.19 10.55 16.26
N ASN A 324 -13.38 11.58 16.33
CA ASN A 324 -12.88 12.31 15.15
C ASN A 324 -11.86 11.51 14.30
N GLU A 325 -11.48 10.32 14.72
CA GLU A 325 -10.69 9.37 13.96
C GLU A 325 -11.56 8.26 13.31
N VAL A 326 -12.87 8.29 13.55
CA VAL A 326 -13.83 7.32 13.01
C VAL A 326 -14.51 7.91 11.79
N PHE A 327 -14.32 7.30 10.64
CA PHE A 327 -14.94 7.71 9.39
C PHE A 327 -15.79 6.57 8.80
N TYR A 328 -16.77 6.92 7.95
CA TYR A 328 -17.82 6.03 7.44
C TYR A 328 -18.72 5.42 8.54
N LEU A 329 -18.78 6.03 9.73
CA LEU A 329 -19.59 5.56 10.84
C LEU A 329 -21.07 5.37 10.44
N ASP A 330 -21.63 6.39 9.77
CA ASP A 330 -23.04 6.37 9.32
C ASP A 330 -23.31 5.21 8.33
N ASP A 331 -22.35 4.91 7.47
CA ASP A 331 -22.45 3.80 6.53
C ASP A 331 -22.57 2.44 7.27
N PHE A 332 -21.73 2.20 8.28
CA PHE A 332 -21.76 0.96 9.05
C PHE A 332 -22.97 0.85 9.97
N LEU A 333 -23.37 1.95 10.61
CA LEU A 333 -24.61 2.00 11.41
C LEU A 333 -25.86 1.76 10.55
N LYS A 334 -25.82 2.22 9.29
CA LYS A 334 -26.88 1.91 8.34
C LYS A 334 -26.87 0.45 7.93
N LEU A 335 -25.71 -0.14 7.68
CA LEU A 335 -25.62 -1.59 7.37
C LEU A 335 -26.17 -2.44 8.52
N GLU A 336 -25.86 -2.11 9.77
CA GLU A 336 -26.38 -2.81 10.94
C GLU A 336 -27.92 -2.79 11.04
N LYS A 337 -28.55 -1.72 10.55
CA LYS A 337 -30.01 -1.62 10.45
C LYS A 337 -30.58 -2.43 9.27
N ASP A 338 -29.89 -2.41 8.14
CA ASP A 338 -30.36 -2.99 6.89
C ASP A 338 -30.10 -4.52 6.83
N PHE A 339 -29.09 -5.02 7.56
CA PHE A 339 -28.65 -6.43 7.58
C PHE A 339 -28.60 -6.94 9.02
N PRO A 340 -29.59 -7.73 9.48
CA PRO A 340 -29.65 -8.22 10.87
C PRO A 340 -28.48 -9.11 11.31
N ASN A 341 -27.78 -9.70 10.35
CA ASN A 341 -26.59 -10.53 10.56
C ASN A 341 -25.26 -9.75 10.45
N PHE A 342 -25.32 -8.42 10.33
CA PHE A 342 -24.14 -7.56 10.34
C PHE A 342 -24.07 -6.76 11.64
N HIS A 343 -22.94 -6.81 12.34
CA HIS A 343 -22.72 -6.17 13.64
C HIS A 343 -21.49 -5.28 13.60
N PHE A 344 -21.67 -4.00 13.90
CA PHE A 344 -20.56 -3.04 13.97
C PHE A 344 -20.15 -2.77 15.42
N HIS A 345 -18.88 -2.99 15.73
CA HIS A 345 -18.29 -2.82 17.06
C HIS A 345 -17.21 -1.74 17.03
N LEU A 346 -17.52 -0.57 17.58
CA LEU A 346 -16.57 0.52 17.71
C LEU A 346 -15.80 0.38 19.03
N ALA A 347 -14.47 0.33 18.94
CA ALA A 347 -13.56 0.38 20.07
C ALA A 347 -12.83 1.72 20.09
N LEU A 348 -12.95 2.48 21.18
CA LEU A 348 -12.13 3.69 21.41
C LEU A 348 -11.12 3.41 22.52
N ASP A 349 -9.86 3.84 22.36
CA ASP A 349 -8.77 3.48 23.28
C ASP A 349 -9.03 3.92 24.73
N ARG A 350 -9.92 4.89 24.91
CA ARG A 350 -10.38 5.45 26.21
C ARG A 350 -11.80 6.02 26.08
N PRO A 351 -12.48 6.31 27.21
CA PRO A 351 -13.74 7.05 27.18
C PRO A 351 -13.60 8.36 26.40
N ASP A 352 -14.56 8.65 25.53
CA ASP A 352 -14.56 9.82 24.66
C ASP A 352 -15.82 10.68 24.89
N PRO A 353 -15.68 11.85 25.56
CA PRO A 353 -16.81 12.74 25.82
C PRO A 353 -17.52 13.24 24.56
N ALA A 354 -16.82 13.31 23.42
CA ALA A 354 -17.44 13.72 22.16
C ALA A 354 -18.33 12.59 21.61
N ALA A 355 -17.93 11.34 21.73
CA ALA A 355 -18.73 10.19 21.37
C ALA A 355 -19.96 10.06 22.28
N ASP A 356 -19.79 10.27 23.60
CA ASP A 356 -20.88 10.27 24.57
C ASP A 356 -21.91 11.37 24.26
N ALA A 357 -21.45 12.59 24.00
CA ALA A 357 -22.31 13.72 23.63
C ALA A 357 -23.05 13.53 22.29
N ALA A 358 -22.42 12.83 21.34
CA ALA A 358 -23.03 12.47 20.06
C ALA A 358 -23.95 11.24 20.13
N GLY A 359 -24.03 10.56 21.28
CA GLY A 359 -24.82 9.35 21.45
C GLY A 359 -24.29 8.14 20.65
N VAL A 360 -22.99 8.15 20.30
CA VAL A 360 -22.36 7.08 19.56
C VAL A 360 -22.05 5.93 20.51
N LYS A 361 -22.53 4.73 20.18
CA LYS A 361 -22.24 3.51 20.95
C LYS A 361 -20.82 3.04 20.66
N TYR A 362 -20.01 2.86 21.70
CA TYR A 362 -18.66 2.30 21.62
C TYR A 362 -18.31 1.54 22.89
N THR A 363 -17.21 0.76 22.83
CA THR A 363 -16.59 0.13 24.00
C THR A 363 -15.19 0.71 24.20
N ALA A 364 -14.88 1.16 25.42
CA ALA A 364 -13.56 1.69 25.74
C ALA A 364 -12.53 0.56 25.86
N GLY A 365 -11.39 0.69 25.17
CA GLY A 365 -10.29 -0.26 25.16
C GLY A 365 -9.70 -0.47 23.77
N PHE A 366 -8.59 -1.19 23.71
CA PHE A 366 -8.00 -1.58 22.43
C PHE A 366 -8.86 -2.61 21.72
N VAL A 367 -8.96 -2.54 20.40
CA VAL A 367 -9.87 -3.34 19.58
C VAL A 367 -9.75 -4.85 19.82
N HIS A 368 -8.52 -5.40 20.00
CA HIS A 368 -8.33 -6.82 20.31
C HIS A 368 -8.93 -7.22 21.67
N GLN A 369 -8.82 -6.34 22.69
CA GLN A 369 -9.41 -6.58 24.02
C GLN A 369 -10.93 -6.45 23.98
N VAL A 370 -11.45 -5.46 23.24
CA VAL A 370 -12.89 -5.31 23.05
C VAL A 370 -13.45 -6.55 22.36
N MET A 371 -12.85 -6.98 21.25
CA MET A 371 -13.26 -8.19 20.52
C MET A 371 -13.25 -9.45 21.43
N LEU A 372 -12.17 -9.65 22.19
CA LEU A 372 -12.07 -10.76 23.13
C LEU A 372 -13.18 -10.70 24.18
N ASN A 373 -13.31 -9.57 24.87
CA ASN A 373 -14.16 -9.46 26.06
C ASN A 373 -15.65 -9.37 25.73
N THR A 374 -16.01 -8.83 24.56
CA THR A 374 -17.42 -8.64 24.19
C THR A 374 -17.97 -9.73 23.28
N TYR A 375 -17.10 -10.55 22.67
CA TYR A 375 -17.53 -11.55 21.70
C TYR A 375 -16.79 -12.89 21.83
N LEU A 376 -15.48 -12.94 21.60
CA LEU A 376 -14.75 -14.19 21.42
C LEU A 376 -14.60 -15.00 22.72
N LYS A 377 -14.61 -14.38 23.89
CA LYS A 377 -14.44 -15.06 25.17
C LYS A 377 -15.54 -16.12 25.44
N ASP A 378 -16.75 -15.80 24.99
CA ASP A 378 -17.92 -16.65 25.20
C ASP A 378 -18.37 -17.34 23.91
N HIS A 379 -17.58 -17.26 22.84
CA HIS A 379 -17.84 -17.91 21.56
C HIS A 379 -17.48 -19.40 21.64
N GLU A 380 -18.33 -20.28 21.11
CA GLU A 380 -18.19 -21.76 21.23
C GLU A 380 -16.98 -22.28 20.43
N ALA A 381 -16.69 -21.69 19.24
CA ALA A 381 -15.64 -22.14 18.32
C ALA A 381 -14.96 -20.98 17.61
N PRO A 382 -14.15 -20.15 18.29
CA PRO A 382 -13.44 -19.03 17.67
C PRO A 382 -12.46 -19.47 16.59
N GLU A 383 -11.98 -20.72 16.61
CA GLU A 383 -11.10 -21.32 15.60
C GLU A 383 -11.80 -21.59 14.26
N ASP A 384 -13.14 -21.65 14.23
CA ASP A 384 -13.92 -21.86 13.02
C ASP A 384 -14.30 -20.57 12.28
N ILE A 385 -13.90 -19.40 12.79
CA ILE A 385 -14.20 -18.09 12.23
C ILE A 385 -13.13 -17.70 11.19
N GLU A 386 -13.52 -16.96 10.16
CA GLU A 386 -12.61 -16.32 9.21
C GLU A 386 -12.31 -14.87 9.64
N TYR A 387 -11.05 -14.57 9.88
CA TYR A 387 -10.60 -13.26 10.33
C TYR A 387 -9.94 -12.48 9.19
N TYR A 388 -10.42 -11.26 8.92
CA TYR A 388 -9.87 -10.35 7.93
C TYR A 388 -9.35 -9.09 8.62
N MET A 389 -8.07 -8.79 8.48
CA MET A 389 -7.44 -7.79 9.31
C MET A 389 -6.63 -6.80 8.49
N CYS A 390 -6.82 -5.50 8.77
CA CYS A 390 -5.99 -4.44 8.18
C CYS A 390 -5.87 -3.25 9.13
N GLY A 391 -4.64 -2.78 9.39
CA GLY A 391 -4.42 -1.64 10.26
C GLY A 391 -2.98 -1.50 10.75
N PRO A 392 -2.74 -0.70 11.79
CA PRO A 392 -1.40 -0.47 12.32
C PRO A 392 -0.72 -1.76 12.81
N GLY A 393 0.58 -1.93 12.52
CA GLY A 393 1.34 -3.11 12.89
C GLY A 393 1.22 -3.55 14.36
N PRO A 394 1.27 -2.64 15.35
CA PRO A 394 1.03 -3.02 16.75
C PRO A 394 -0.37 -3.61 17.01
N MET A 395 -1.40 -3.10 16.34
CA MET A 395 -2.77 -3.65 16.40
C MET A 395 -2.79 -5.07 15.84
N SER A 396 -2.26 -5.25 14.64
CA SER A 396 -2.23 -6.56 13.98
C SER A 396 -1.50 -7.61 14.82
N LYS A 397 -0.35 -7.25 15.39
CA LYS A 397 0.39 -8.15 16.29
C LYS A 397 -0.40 -8.54 17.53
N ALA A 398 -1.13 -7.59 18.14
CA ALA A 398 -1.93 -7.85 19.32
C ALA A 398 -3.15 -8.73 19.00
N VAL A 399 -3.78 -8.53 17.85
CA VAL A 399 -4.90 -9.35 17.37
C VAL A 399 -4.41 -10.76 17.08
N VAL A 400 -3.33 -10.94 16.32
CA VAL A 400 -2.78 -12.29 16.03
C VAL A 400 -2.42 -13.04 17.30
N ALA A 401 -1.72 -12.40 18.24
CA ALA A 401 -1.35 -13.04 19.51
C ALA A 401 -2.57 -13.45 20.34
N MET A 402 -3.63 -12.66 20.31
CA MET A 402 -4.89 -12.98 20.99
C MET A 402 -5.59 -14.16 20.30
N LEU A 403 -5.70 -14.18 18.97
CA LEU A 403 -6.31 -15.27 18.20
C LEU A 403 -5.52 -16.58 18.36
N ASP A 404 -4.19 -16.54 18.33
CA ASP A 404 -3.32 -17.69 18.62
C ASP A 404 -3.62 -18.29 19.99
N SER A 405 -3.83 -17.44 21.02
CA SER A 405 -4.19 -17.90 22.37
C SER A 405 -5.56 -18.58 22.46
N LEU A 406 -6.42 -18.38 21.47
CA LEU A 406 -7.73 -19.03 21.31
C LEU A 406 -7.69 -20.26 20.40
N GLY A 407 -6.51 -20.66 19.91
CA GLY A 407 -6.35 -21.81 19.04
C GLY A 407 -6.69 -21.56 17.58
N VAL A 408 -6.82 -20.31 17.16
CA VAL A 408 -7.07 -19.95 15.74
C VAL A 408 -5.83 -20.22 14.90
N GLU A 409 -5.97 -21.02 13.85
CA GLU A 409 -4.88 -21.32 12.93
C GLU A 409 -4.56 -20.11 12.04
N GLU A 410 -3.28 -19.95 11.68
CA GLU A 410 -2.82 -18.86 10.79
C GLU A 410 -3.55 -18.84 9.45
N SER A 411 -3.97 -20.01 8.95
CA SER A 411 -4.74 -20.15 7.70
C SER A 411 -6.14 -19.52 7.75
N SER A 412 -6.70 -19.31 8.95
CA SER A 412 -7.98 -18.62 9.17
C SER A 412 -7.82 -17.11 9.35
N ILE A 413 -6.58 -16.59 9.33
CA ILE A 413 -6.28 -15.18 9.54
C ILE A 413 -5.75 -14.57 8.24
N MET A 414 -6.59 -13.86 7.50
CA MET A 414 -6.23 -13.10 6.32
C MET A 414 -5.88 -11.67 6.71
N TYR A 415 -4.73 -11.16 6.25
CA TYR A 415 -4.33 -9.80 6.57
C TYR A 415 -3.66 -9.09 5.39
N ASP A 416 -3.95 -7.81 5.25
CA ASP A 416 -3.24 -6.91 4.35
C ASP A 416 -2.23 -6.09 5.16
N ASN A 417 -0.95 -6.23 4.82
CA ASN A 417 0.14 -5.57 5.54
C ASN A 417 0.64 -4.38 4.73
N PHE A 418 0.38 -3.19 5.20
CA PHE A 418 0.83 -1.94 4.55
C PHE A 418 2.34 -1.68 4.64
N GLY A 419 3.14 -2.64 5.13
CA GLY A 419 4.59 -2.55 5.20
C GLY A 419 5.03 -1.35 6.05
N GLY A 420 5.19 -1.53 7.34
CA GLY A 420 5.79 -0.58 8.27
C GLY A 420 7.24 -0.93 8.51
#